data_fef355e8af3f70e2bb2cfd3ac8d48a17
#
_entry.id   fef355e8af3f70e2bb2cfd3ac8d48a17
#
_cell.length_a   1.000
_cell.length_b   1.000
_cell.length_c   1.000
_cell.angle_alpha   90.00
_cell.angle_beta   90.00
_cell.angle_gamma   90.00
#
_symmetry.space_group_name_H-M   'P 1'
#
loop_
_entity.id
_entity.type
_entity.pdbx_description
1 polymer ?
#
loop_
_entity_poly.entity_id
_entity_poly.type
_entity_poly.pdbx_seq_one_letter_code
_entity_poly.pdbx_strand_id
1 'polypeptide(L)'
;MRNQMSLIDMNGRIVIGEGEMDEAPMLYIGEELGTGNGPEVDIAVDPVEGTSLMAKGQDNSLVVIAAATKGSLLHAPDMYMKKKVAVGPKAKGAINIDASLTENMKSVAKALGKRCNRTDSYDSRSTASS
;
A
#
# COMPACT_ATOMS: atom_id res chain seq x y z
N MET A 1 15.85 0.30 -10.63
CA MET A 1 15.11 1.40 -9.97
C MET A 1 16.07 2.32 -9.23
N ARG A 2 16.73 1.94 -8.15
CA ARG A 2 17.62 2.79 -7.33
C ARG A 2 18.60 3.64 -8.15
N ASN A 3 19.40 3.02 -9.03
CA ASN A 3 20.38 3.73 -9.86
C ASN A 3 19.77 4.79 -10.78
N GLN A 4 18.55 4.60 -11.23
CA GLN A 4 17.86 5.58 -12.09
C GLN A 4 17.30 6.74 -11.26
N MET A 5 16.80 6.44 -10.06
CA MET A 5 16.30 7.48 -9.15
C MET A 5 17.43 8.40 -8.67
N SER A 6 18.65 7.87 -8.50
CA SER A 6 19.81 8.67 -8.10
C SER A 6 20.26 9.69 -9.14
N LEU A 7 19.77 9.63 -10.38
CA LEU A 7 20.06 10.58 -11.46
C LEU A 7 19.02 11.72 -11.55
N ILE A 8 17.96 11.66 -10.77
CA ILE A 8 16.88 12.66 -10.82
C ILE A 8 17.26 13.84 -9.92
N ASP A 9 17.05 15.06 -10.40
CA ASP A 9 17.25 16.27 -9.60
C ASP A 9 16.13 16.41 -8.57
N MET A 10 16.36 15.78 -7.43
CA MET A 10 15.53 15.83 -6.23
C MET A 10 16.39 15.57 -4.98
N ASN A 11 15.91 15.98 -3.84
CA ASN A 11 16.35 15.54 -2.53
C ASN A 11 15.28 14.59 -1.98
N GLY A 12 15.34 13.34 -2.43
CA GLY A 12 14.34 12.32 -2.14
C GLY A 12 14.69 11.50 -0.92
N ARG A 13 13.69 11.12 -0.12
CA ARG A 13 13.83 10.21 1.00
C ARG A 13 12.79 9.12 0.96
N ILE A 14 13.22 7.86 1.10
CA ILE A 14 12.30 6.74 1.24
C ILE A 14 11.60 6.81 2.61
N VAL A 15 10.29 6.90 2.61
CA VAL A 15 9.45 6.88 3.83
C VAL A 15 8.64 5.60 3.98
N ILE A 16 8.40 4.91 2.86
CA ILE A 16 7.86 3.55 2.80
C ILE A 16 8.68 2.82 1.73
N GLY A 17 9.32 1.73 2.09
CA GLY A 17 10.24 1.03 1.18
C GLY A 17 10.39 -0.44 1.54
N GLU A 18 11.44 -1.05 1.01
CA GLU A 18 11.83 -2.42 1.36
C GLU A 18 12.12 -2.51 2.86
N GLY A 19 11.56 -3.56 3.44
CA GLY A 19 11.29 -3.60 4.85
C GLY A 19 12.47 -3.71 5.77
N GLU A 20 12.23 -3.22 6.97
CA GLU A 20 13.03 -3.51 8.14
C GLU A 20 13.07 -5.02 8.44
N MET A 21 12.04 -5.78 8.01
CA MET A 21 11.94 -7.22 8.21
C MET A 21 12.85 -8.05 7.30
N ASP A 22 13.17 -7.53 6.10
CA ASP A 22 13.92 -8.27 5.08
C ASP A 22 15.40 -7.84 5.01
N GLU A 23 15.85 -6.90 5.85
CA GLU A 23 17.22 -6.33 5.84
C GLU A 23 17.70 -5.96 4.42
N ALA A 24 16.82 -5.40 3.61
CA ALA A 24 17.08 -5.11 2.21
C ALA A 24 18.25 -4.14 2.06
N PRO A 25 19.21 -4.41 1.16
CA PRO A 25 20.42 -3.60 0.99
C PRO A 25 20.16 -2.29 0.24
N MET A 26 18.94 -2.05 -0.23
CA MET A 26 18.55 -0.88 -1.01
C MET A 26 17.07 -0.56 -0.85
N LEU A 27 16.70 0.68 -1.09
CA LEU A 27 15.32 1.19 -1.01
C LEU A 27 14.71 1.02 0.39
N TYR A 28 15.55 1.03 1.41
CA TYR A 28 15.15 0.94 2.81
C TYR A 28 14.61 2.28 3.32
N ILE A 29 13.81 2.23 4.36
CA ILE A 29 13.25 3.43 4.99
C ILE A 29 14.37 4.35 5.48
N GLY A 30 14.34 5.61 5.04
CA GLY A 30 15.34 6.61 5.34
C GLY A 30 16.47 6.74 4.31
N GLU A 31 16.56 5.84 3.30
CA GLU A 31 17.53 6.00 2.22
C GLU A 31 17.27 7.29 1.45
N GLU A 32 18.35 8.03 1.18
CA GLU A 32 18.30 9.24 0.38
C GLU A 32 18.57 8.93 -1.08
N LEU A 33 17.78 9.49 -1.98
CA LEU A 33 17.83 9.29 -3.41
C LEU A 33 17.76 10.61 -4.16
N GLY A 34 18.29 10.59 -5.38
CA GLY A 34 18.39 11.78 -6.22
C GLY A 34 19.78 12.38 -6.19
N THR A 35 19.97 13.49 -6.89
CA THR A 35 21.25 14.22 -6.94
C THR A 35 21.52 15.06 -5.71
N GLY A 36 20.56 15.17 -4.80
CA GLY A 36 20.55 16.08 -3.66
C GLY A 36 20.21 17.54 -4.04
N ASN A 37 20.02 17.80 -5.34
CA ASN A 37 19.61 19.10 -5.86
C ASN A 37 18.14 19.03 -6.28
N GLY A 38 17.37 20.10 -5.98
CA GLY A 38 15.97 20.14 -6.38
C GLY A 38 15.00 20.03 -5.21
N PRO A 39 13.73 19.68 -5.46
CA PRO A 39 12.69 19.65 -4.44
C PRO A 39 12.92 18.53 -3.43
N GLU A 40 12.52 18.77 -2.18
CA GLU A 40 12.44 17.73 -1.16
C GLU A 40 11.21 16.85 -1.39
N VAL A 41 11.42 15.54 -1.48
CA VAL A 41 10.41 14.55 -1.89
C VAL A 41 10.40 13.35 -0.95
N ASP A 42 9.22 13.02 -0.43
CA ASP A 42 8.98 11.72 0.20
C ASP A 42 8.66 10.68 -0.87
N ILE A 43 9.22 9.49 -0.73
CA ILE A 43 9.08 8.40 -1.68
C ILE A 43 8.53 7.17 -0.96
N ALA A 44 7.50 6.57 -1.53
CA ALA A 44 7.02 5.24 -1.17
C ALA A 44 7.25 4.30 -2.36
N VAL A 45 7.86 3.16 -2.12
CA VAL A 45 8.25 2.23 -3.17
C VAL A 45 8.03 0.78 -2.76
N ASP A 46 7.54 -0.02 -3.70
CA ASP A 46 7.60 -1.48 -3.69
C ASP A 46 8.17 -1.91 -5.04
N PRO A 47 9.44 -2.33 -5.07
CA PRO A 47 10.12 -2.66 -6.32
C PRO A 47 9.63 -3.95 -6.97
N VAL A 48 8.95 -4.83 -6.24
CA VAL A 48 8.39 -6.07 -6.79
C VAL A 48 7.16 -6.51 -6.01
N GLU A 49 5.99 -6.03 -6.41
CA GLU A 49 4.72 -6.57 -5.96
C GLU A 49 4.42 -7.88 -6.71
N GLY A 50 4.14 -8.95 -5.98
CA GLY A 50 3.91 -10.27 -6.56
C GLY A 50 5.20 -11.04 -6.85
N THR A 51 6.12 -11.09 -5.89
CA THR A 51 7.42 -11.79 -5.98
C THR A 51 7.29 -13.25 -6.43
N SER A 52 6.25 -13.96 -5.98
CA SER A 52 5.98 -15.34 -6.38
C SER A 52 5.65 -15.47 -7.87
N LEU A 53 5.00 -14.47 -8.46
CA LEU A 53 4.70 -14.43 -9.91
C LEU A 53 5.99 -14.22 -10.68
N MET A 54 6.83 -13.28 -10.25
CA MET A 54 8.12 -13.03 -10.86
C MET A 54 9.04 -14.26 -10.80
N ALA A 55 9.13 -14.91 -9.65
CA ALA A 55 9.95 -16.11 -9.47
C ALA A 55 9.53 -17.27 -10.37
N LYS A 56 8.25 -17.35 -10.74
CA LYS A 56 7.71 -18.36 -11.64
C LYS A 56 7.69 -17.93 -13.12
N GLY A 57 8.19 -16.74 -13.44
CA GLY A 57 8.13 -16.18 -14.80
C GLY A 57 6.69 -15.93 -15.29
N GLN A 58 5.78 -15.65 -14.38
CA GLN A 58 4.36 -15.37 -14.68
C GLN A 58 4.12 -13.87 -14.86
N ASP A 59 3.10 -13.53 -15.63
CA ASP A 59 2.67 -12.15 -15.81
C ASP A 59 2.03 -11.56 -14.54
N ASN A 60 1.81 -10.23 -14.56
CA ASN A 60 1.13 -9.45 -13.52
C ASN A 60 1.94 -9.19 -12.23
N SER A 61 3.26 -9.39 -12.23
CA SER A 61 4.11 -8.74 -11.24
C SER A 61 4.16 -7.24 -11.51
N LEU A 62 4.07 -6.42 -10.47
CA LEU A 62 4.01 -4.96 -10.57
C LEU A 62 5.20 -4.31 -9.87
N VAL A 63 5.48 -3.08 -10.26
CA VAL A 63 6.37 -2.16 -9.55
C VAL A 63 5.53 -0.95 -9.14
N VAL A 64 5.60 -0.58 -7.88
CA VAL A 64 4.82 0.55 -7.36
C VAL A 64 5.76 1.62 -6.83
N ILE A 65 5.51 2.86 -7.22
CA ILE A 65 6.20 4.03 -6.69
C ILE A 65 5.21 5.18 -6.53
N ALA A 66 5.30 5.88 -5.43
CA ALA A 66 4.62 7.14 -5.20
C ALA A 66 5.63 8.16 -4.70
N ALA A 67 5.49 9.40 -5.16
CA ALA A 67 6.32 10.52 -4.75
C ALA A 67 5.42 11.70 -4.39
N ALA A 68 5.75 12.39 -3.30
CA ALA A 68 5.01 13.55 -2.83
C ALA A 68 5.97 14.55 -2.19
N THR A 69 5.52 15.78 -1.97
CA THR A 69 6.31 16.76 -1.23
C THR A 69 6.64 16.24 0.17
N LYS A 70 7.81 16.57 0.67
CA LYS A 70 8.30 16.15 2.00
C LYS A 70 7.24 16.36 3.09
N GLY A 71 7.03 15.34 3.91
CA GLY A 71 6.06 15.32 4.99
C GLY A 71 4.62 15.05 4.57
N SER A 72 4.36 14.75 3.28
CA SER A 72 3.00 14.48 2.78
C SER A 72 2.62 13.00 2.81
N LEU A 73 3.57 12.09 2.87
CA LEU A 73 3.30 10.66 2.96
C LEU A 73 3.20 10.23 4.42
N LEU A 74 2.17 9.44 4.72
CA LEU A 74 2.02 8.82 6.03
C LEU A 74 3.09 7.76 6.22
N HIS A 75 3.95 7.94 7.21
CA HIS A 75 4.85 6.87 7.65
C HIS A 75 4.02 5.78 8.34
N ALA A 76 3.93 4.62 7.71
CA ALA A 76 3.30 3.45 8.28
C ALA A 76 4.41 2.47 8.73
N PRO A 77 4.35 1.95 9.97
CA PRO A 77 5.31 0.96 10.41
C PRO A 77 5.19 -0.31 9.56
N ASP A 78 6.32 -0.95 9.27
CA ASP A 78 6.38 -2.22 8.56
C ASP A 78 5.94 -3.36 9.49
N MET A 79 4.62 -3.58 9.54
CA MET A 79 4.00 -4.60 10.38
C MET A 79 2.71 -5.13 9.79
N TYR A 80 2.37 -6.37 10.15
CA TYR A 80 1.09 -6.94 9.75
C TYR A 80 -0.09 -6.19 10.36
N MET A 81 -1.08 -5.86 9.53
CA MET A 81 -2.35 -5.31 9.98
C MET A 81 -3.35 -6.42 10.22
N LYS A 82 -4.06 -6.36 11.36
CA LYS A 82 -5.15 -7.29 11.64
C LYS A 82 -6.31 -7.11 10.67
N LYS A 83 -6.65 -5.85 10.36
CA LYS A 83 -7.71 -5.47 9.42
C LYS A 83 -7.42 -4.11 8.79
N LYS A 84 -7.83 -3.95 7.54
CA LYS A 84 -7.93 -2.67 6.85
C LYS A 84 -9.24 -2.61 6.08
N VAL A 85 -10.03 -1.57 6.29
CA VAL A 85 -11.31 -1.38 5.59
C VAL A 85 -11.37 0.04 5.04
N ALA A 86 -11.61 0.15 3.74
CA ALA A 86 -11.81 1.43 3.07
C ALA A 86 -13.22 1.51 2.47
N VAL A 87 -13.89 2.65 2.63
CA VAL A 87 -15.21 2.90 2.07
C VAL A 87 -15.28 4.30 1.47
N GLY A 88 -16.19 4.47 0.50
CA GLY A 88 -16.44 5.79 -0.07
C GLY A 88 -17.05 6.78 0.93
N PRO A 89 -17.01 8.10 0.63
CA PRO A 89 -17.45 9.16 1.55
C PRO A 89 -18.89 9.01 2.07
N LYS A 90 -19.79 8.47 1.25
CA LYS A 90 -21.19 8.23 1.62
C LYS A 90 -21.39 7.20 2.72
N ALA A 91 -20.40 6.34 2.95
CA ALA A 91 -20.42 5.33 4.01
C ALA A 91 -19.53 5.71 5.20
N LYS A 92 -19.10 6.98 5.29
CA LYS A 92 -18.33 7.49 6.43
C LYS A 92 -19.07 7.24 7.74
N GLY A 93 -18.41 6.62 8.70
CA GLY A 93 -19.01 6.28 10.01
C GLY A 93 -19.85 4.99 10.02
N ALA A 94 -20.04 4.33 8.88
CA ALA A 94 -20.79 3.08 8.79
C ALA A 94 -19.92 1.82 9.08
N ILE A 95 -18.61 1.99 9.25
CA ILE A 95 -17.66 0.90 9.50
C ILE A 95 -17.28 0.88 10.98
N ASN A 96 -17.29 -0.33 11.53
CA ASN A 96 -16.66 -0.66 12.81
C ASN A 96 -15.59 -1.73 12.56
N ILE A 97 -14.32 -1.40 12.84
CA ILE A 97 -13.18 -2.29 12.60
C ILE A 97 -13.27 -3.60 13.39
N ASP A 98 -13.93 -3.58 14.56
CA ASP A 98 -14.09 -4.73 15.44
C ASP A 98 -15.30 -5.59 15.10
N ALA A 99 -16.23 -5.07 14.29
CA ALA A 99 -17.39 -5.81 13.84
C ALA A 99 -17.02 -6.87 12.78
N SER A 100 -17.91 -7.83 12.58
CA SER A 100 -17.76 -8.82 11.52
C SER A 100 -17.88 -8.19 10.13
N LEU A 101 -17.33 -8.88 9.11
CA LEU A 101 -17.46 -8.43 7.72
C LEU A 101 -18.93 -8.26 7.32
N THR A 102 -19.78 -9.23 7.70
CA THR A 102 -21.21 -9.22 7.39
C THR A 102 -21.93 -8.01 8.00
N GLU A 103 -21.62 -7.65 9.24
CA GLU A 103 -22.20 -6.47 9.89
C GLU A 103 -21.77 -5.19 9.20
N ASN A 104 -20.49 -5.06 8.90
CA ASN A 104 -19.96 -3.91 8.17
C ASN A 104 -20.59 -3.79 6.77
N MET A 105 -20.74 -4.89 6.04
CA MET A 105 -21.39 -4.88 4.73
C MET A 105 -22.85 -4.42 4.81
N LYS A 106 -23.61 -4.92 5.78
CA LYS A 106 -25.01 -4.49 6.01
C LYS A 106 -25.09 -3.01 6.36
N SER A 107 -24.18 -2.53 7.21
CA SER A 107 -24.09 -1.13 7.62
C SER A 107 -23.77 -0.21 6.44
N VAL A 108 -22.79 -0.58 5.62
CA VAL A 108 -22.44 0.17 4.40
C VAL A 108 -23.58 0.16 3.39
N ALA A 109 -24.21 -1.00 3.16
CA ALA A 109 -25.38 -1.10 2.26
C ALA A 109 -26.51 -0.19 2.71
N LYS A 110 -26.81 -0.15 4.01
CA LYS A 110 -27.80 0.76 4.60
C LYS A 110 -27.42 2.22 4.38
N ALA A 111 -26.17 2.60 4.63
CA ALA A 111 -25.67 3.97 4.43
C ALA A 111 -25.75 4.41 2.96
N LEU A 112 -25.62 3.48 2.03
CA LEU A 112 -25.72 3.72 0.59
C LEU A 112 -27.16 3.60 0.04
N GLY A 113 -28.15 3.28 0.86
CA GLY A 113 -29.53 3.01 0.43
C GLY A 113 -29.66 1.78 -0.47
N LYS A 114 -28.76 0.81 -0.34
CA LYS A 114 -28.71 -0.42 -1.14
C LYS A 114 -29.11 -1.65 -0.32
N ARG A 115 -29.60 -2.70 -1.00
CA ARG A 115 -29.74 -4.02 -0.38
C ARG A 115 -28.38 -4.71 -0.39
N CYS A 116 -28.02 -5.35 0.72
CA CYS A 116 -26.85 -6.21 0.80
C CYS A 116 -27.24 -7.59 0.22
N ASN A 117 -26.89 -7.85 -1.04
CA ASN A 117 -27.06 -9.14 -1.66
C ASN A 117 -25.78 -9.96 -1.49
N ARG A 118 -25.94 -11.27 -1.31
CA ARG A 118 -24.82 -12.22 -1.07
C ARG A 118 -23.83 -12.32 -2.25
N THR A 119 -24.22 -11.86 -3.42
CA THR A 119 -23.41 -11.86 -4.65
C THR A 119 -22.48 -10.66 -4.79
N ASP A 120 -22.64 -9.63 -3.95
CA ASP A 120 -21.81 -8.41 -4.02
C ASP A 120 -20.56 -8.48 -3.12
N SER A 121 -20.35 -9.60 -2.42
CA SER A 121 -19.16 -9.84 -1.61
C SER A 121 -18.06 -10.47 -2.47
N TYR A 122 -17.17 -9.68 -2.99
CA TYR A 122 -15.88 -10.18 -3.44
C TYR A 122 -15.08 -10.59 -2.20
N ASP A 123 -15.16 -11.86 -1.86
CA ASP A 123 -14.31 -12.46 -0.82
C ASP A 123 -12.91 -12.67 -1.43
N SER A 124 -12.07 -11.66 -1.33
CA SER A 124 -10.64 -11.84 -1.57
C SER A 124 -10.05 -12.63 -0.40
N ARG A 125 -10.37 -13.92 -0.33
CA ARG A 125 -9.55 -14.84 0.42
C ARG A 125 -8.22 -14.94 -0.31
N SER A 126 -7.28 -14.13 0.12
CA SER A 126 -5.89 -14.41 -0.08
C SER A 126 -5.68 -15.85 0.41
N THR A 127 -5.47 -16.75 -0.50
CA THR A 127 -4.97 -18.09 -0.21
C THR A 127 -3.54 -17.94 0.26
N ALA A 128 -3.36 -17.59 1.52
CA ALA A 128 -2.15 -17.92 2.24
C ALA A 128 -2.21 -19.42 2.52
N SER A 129 -1.68 -20.22 1.62
CA SER A 129 -1.41 -21.63 1.85
C SER A 129 0.08 -21.86 1.65
N SER A 130 0.71 -22.14 2.80
CA SER A 130 1.93 -22.94 3.04
C SER A 130 3.01 -22.91 1.95
#